data_15cb4a9d166f7fd342b2ae049874bec8
#
_entry.id   15cb4a9d166f7fd342b2ae049874bec8
#
_cell.length_a   1.000
_cell.length_b   1.000
_cell.length_c   1.000
_cell.angle_alpha   90.00
_cell.angle_beta   90.00
_cell.angle_gamma   90.00
#
_symmetry.space_group_name_H-M   'P 1'
#
loop_
_entity.id
_entity.type
_entity.pdbx_description
1 polymer ?
#
loop_
_entity_poly.entity_id
_entity_poly.type
_entity_poly.pdbx_seq_one_letter_code
_entity_poly.pdbx_strand_id
1 'polypeptide(L)'
;MQSGSDVRTMTEEAFLIGALAAGNCCILKPSAYAPATSKVMAQIVAACFPPEYVALVEGGRAENQALLHQRFDYIFFTGGVTVGREVMRAASETLTPVTLELGGKSPCIVDETANLRVAARRLAFGKLLNCGQTCVAPDYLLISRKVKDAFLPLLEREIQRMVGENALVCDSYVHMVNEKHFRRVCGLIDPDKVIFGGQAAERTLR
;
A
#
# COMPACT_ATOMS: atom_id res chain seq x y z
N MET A 1 1.70 10.54 -12.05
CA MET A 1 2.14 10.31 -10.66
C MET A 1 1.78 8.89 -10.29
N GLN A 2 2.73 8.08 -9.88
CA GLN A 2 2.52 6.64 -9.67
C GLN A 2 2.16 6.40 -8.21
N SER A 3 1.07 5.81 -8.01
CA SER A 3 0.29 5.91 -6.81
C SER A 3 0.45 4.79 -5.77
N GLY A 4 0.79 3.62 -6.17
CA GLY A 4 0.80 2.46 -5.26
C GLY A 4 2.11 2.26 -4.51
N SER A 5 3.13 2.97 -4.90
CA SER A 5 4.51 2.76 -4.49
C SER A 5 5.03 3.82 -3.52
N ASP A 6 4.43 5.00 -3.52
CA ASP A 6 4.92 6.09 -2.68
C ASP A 6 4.72 5.80 -1.18
N VAL A 7 3.63 5.13 -0.81
CA VAL A 7 3.41 4.69 0.57
C VAL A 7 4.37 3.57 0.97
N ARG A 8 4.72 2.65 0.06
CA ARG A 8 5.71 1.60 0.34
C ARG A 8 7.10 2.19 0.53
N THR A 9 7.47 3.18 -0.27
CA THR A 9 8.73 3.88 -0.14
C THR A 9 8.87 4.57 1.22
N MET A 10 7.84 5.25 1.70
CA MET A 10 7.83 5.86 3.03
C MET A 10 7.96 4.82 4.16
N THR A 11 7.39 3.62 4.01
CA THR A 11 7.55 2.54 4.98
C THR A 11 8.97 1.96 4.96
N GLU A 12 9.57 1.81 3.79
CA GLU A 12 10.94 1.32 3.64
C GLU A 12 11.96 2.26 4.30
N GLU A 13 11.77 3.58 4.18
CA GLU A 13 12.61 4.59 4.85
C GLU A 13 12.55 4.47 6.38
N ALA A 14 11.39 4.25 6.97
CA ALA A 14 11.24 4.08 8.41
C ALA A 14 12.02 2.87 8.95
N PHE A 15 12.07 1.77 8.20
CA PHE A 15 12.87 0.60 8.57
C PHE A 15 14.36 0.83 8.40
N LEU A 16 14.78 1.58 7.39
CA LEU A 16 16.16 1.99 7.23
C LEU A 16 16.66 2.77 8.46
N ILE A 17 15.88 3.74 8.92
CA ILE A 17 16.22 4.54 10.12
C ILE A 17 16.44 3.62 11.33
N GLY A 18 15.54 2.68 11.58
CA GLY A 18 15.65 1.72 12.67
C GLY A 18 16.89 0.82 12.56
N ALA A 19 17.17 0.33 11.37
CA ALA A 19 18.34 -0.52 11.12
C ALA A 19 19.66 0.24 11.32
N LEU A 20 19.77 1.46 10.80
CA LEU A 20 20.96 2.30 10.96
C LEU A 20 21.16 2.75 12.42
N ALA A 21 20.07 3.08 13.12
CA ALA A 21 20.13 3.45 14.55
C ALA A 21 20.63 2.29 15.43
N ALA A 22 20.40 1.05 14.98
CA ALA A 22 20.91 -0.17 15.64
C ALA A 22 22.33 -0.55 15.19
N GLY A 23 22.98 0.21 14.30
CA GLY A 23 24.34 -0.02 13.84
C GLY A 23 24.47 -1.04 12.71
N ASN A 24 23.41 -1.36 11.99
CA ASN A 24 23.44 -2.31 10.89
C ASN A 24 23.80 -1.66 9.56
N CYS A 25 24.45 -2.42 8.66
CA CYS A 25 24.51 -2.10 7.23
C CYS A 25 23.21 -2.53 6.56
N CYS A 26 22.82 -1.84 5.48
CA CYS A 26 21.54 -2.08 4.84
C CYS A 26 21.64 -2.17 3.32
N ILE A 27 20.86 -3.07 2.73
CA ILE A 27 20.56 -3.08 1.30
C ILE A 27 19.08 -2.76 1.12
N LEU A 28 18.80 -1.68 0.39
CA LEU A 28 17.44 -1.28 0.03
C LEU A 28 17.08 -1.83 -1.35
N LYS A 29 15.88 -2.37 -1.48
CA LYS A 29 15.34 -2.81 -2.76
C LYS A 29 13.95 -2.22 -2.98
N PRO A 30 13.85 -1.01 -3.53
CA PRO A 30 12.57 -0.35 -3.77
C PRO A 30 11.74 -1.05 -4.84
N SER A 31 10.46 -0.74 -4.87
CA SER A 31 9.51 -1.34 -5.81
C SER A 31 9.81 -0.98 -7.26
N ALA A 32 9.85 -1.98 -8.15
CA ALA A 32 9.95 -1.78 -9.59
C ALA A 32 8.73 -1.03 -10.21
N TYR A 33 7.62 -0.96 -9.48
CA TYR A 33 6.42 -0.24 -9.92
C TYR A 33 6.50 1.28 -9.72
N ALA A 34 7.57 1.77 -9.07
CA ALA A 34 7.86 3.21 -8.88
C ALA A 34 9.25 3.58 -9.37
N PRO A 35 9.56 3.41 -10.65
CA PRO A 35 10.95 3.60 -11.14
C PRO A 35 11.46 5.02 -10.94
N ALA A 36 10.61 6.04 -11.06
CA ALA A 36 11.03 7.43 -10.83
C ALA A 36 11.42 7.69 -9.36
N THR A 37 10.60 7.19 -8.41
CA THR A 37 10.88 7.28 -6.98
C THR A 37 12.12 6.47 -6.62
N SER A 38 12.25 5.24 -7.11
CA SER A 38 13.42 4.40 -6.89
C SER A 38 14.72 5.06 -7.36
N LYS A 39 14.70 5.73 -8.50
CA LYS A 39 15.85 6.47 -9.01
C LYS A 39 16.25 7.65 -8.11
N VAL A 40 15.28 8.41 -7.61
CA VAL A 40 15.56 9.51 -6.68
C VAL A 40 16.11 8.97 -5.36
N MET A 41 15.54 7.89 -4.82
CA MET A 41 16.07 7.22 -3.63
C MET A 41 17.53 6.76 -3.85
N ALA A 42 17.83 6.17 -5.00
CA ALA A 42 19.19 5.75 -5.31
C ALA A 42 20.18 6.92 -5.31
N GLN A 43 19.79 8.08 -5.87
CA GLN A 43 20.59 9.30 -5.85
C GLN A 43 20.81 9.83 -4.41
N ILE A 44 19.77 9.85 -3.59
CA ILE A 44 19.87 10.28 -2.19
C ILE A 44 20.78 9.35 -1.40
N VAL A 45 20.59 8.04 -1.50
CA VAL A 45 21.41 7.06 -0.79
C VAL A 45 22.88 7.18 -1.20
N ALA A 46 23.18 7.26 -2.50
CA ALA A 46 24.55 7.41 -2.99
C ALA A 46 25.21 8.73 -2.57
N ALA A 47 24.43 9.78 -2.38
CA ALA A 47 24.93 11.07 -1.91
C ALA A 47 25.19 11.12 -0.39
N CYS A 48 24.47 10.31 0.40
CA CYS A 48 24.50 10.35 1.85
C CYS A 48 25.35 9.26 2.50
N PHE A 49 25.53 8.12 1.85
CA PHE A 49 26.16 6.95 2.46
C PHE A 49 27.17 6.29 1.53
N PRO A 50 28.28 5.77 2.07
CA PRO A 50 29.15 4.87 1.32
C PRO A 50 28.41 3.54 1.06
N PRO A 51 28.65 2.88 -0.10
CA PRO A 51 27.92 1.69 -0.50
C PRO A 51 28.14 0.49 0.42
N GLU A 52 29.22 0.45 1.18
CA GLU A 52 29.50 -0.56 2.19
C GLU A 52 28.58 -0.45 3.42
N TYR A 53 27.99 0.72 3.64
CA TYR A 53 27.10 0.98 4.77
C TYR A 53 25.64 0.92 4.36
N VAL A 54 25.25 1.66 3.30
CA VAL A 54 23.90 1.59 2.73
C VAL A 54 24.00 1.52 1.21
N ALA A 55 23.53 0.42 0.65
CA ALA A 55 23.39 0.24 -0.79
C ALA A 55 21.93 0.22 -1.21
N LEU A 56 21.63 0.66 -2.44
CA LEU A 56 20.30 0.54 -3.02
C LEU A 56 20.40 -0.18 -4.36
N VAL A 57 19.58 -1.21 -4.54
CA VAL A 57 19.51 -2.02 -5.76
C VAL A 57 18.20 -1.72 -6.47
N GLU A 58 18.29 -1.07 -7.63
CA GLU A 58 17.13 -0.89 -8.51
C GLU A 58 16.88 -2.18 -9.32
N GLY A 59 15.70 -2.29 -9.91
CA GLY A 59 15.36 -3.39 -10.78
C GLY A 59 14.09 -4.12 -10.41
N GLY A 60 13.81 -5.21 -11.10
CA GLY A 60 12.56 -5.94 -11.03
C GLY A 60 12.68 -7.34 -10.41
N ARG A 61 12.03 -8.30 -11.07
CA ARG A 61 11.95 -9.67 -10.54
C ARG A 61 13.31 -10.39 -10.54
N ALA A 62 14.15 -10.14 -11.55
CA ALA A 62 15.45 -10.78 -11.64
C ALA A 62 16.37 -10.34 -10.48
N GLU A 63 16.41 -9.03 -10.20
CA GLU A 63 17.21 -8.46 -9.11
C GLU A 63 16.67 -8.91 -7.75
N ASN A 64 15.33 -8.99 -7.58
CA ASN A 64 14.73 -9.54 -6.37
C ASN A 64 15.19 -10.99 -6.12
N GLN A 65 15.15 -11.83 -7.16
CA GLN A 65 15.60 -13.21 -7.05
C GLN A 65 17.10 -13.30 -6.75
N ALA A 66 17.92 -12.50 -7.44
CA ALA A 66 19.36 -12.46 -7.19
C ALA A 66 19.70 -12.07 -5.75
N LEU A 67 18.99 -11.08 -5.18
CA LEU A 67 19.15 -10.69 -3.78
C LEU A 67 18.72 -11.81 -2.84
N LEU A 68 17.60 -12.47 -3.07
CA LEU A 68 17.11 -13.55 -2.20
C LEU A 68 18.05 -14.77 -2.15
N HIS A 69 18.96 -14.92 -3.12
CA HIS A 69 20.01 -15.94 -3.10
C HIS A 69 21.29 -15.50 -2.37
N GLN A 70 21.35 -14.24 -1.91
CA GLN A 70 22.45 -13.76 -1.09
C GLN A 70 22.22 -14.13 0.38
N ARG A 71 23.31 -14.18 1.16
CA ARG A 71 23.25 -14.40 2.60
C ARG A 71 23.04 -13.09 3.33
N PHE A 72 21.94 -12.98 4.07
CA PHE A 72 21.64 -11.87 4.95
C PHE A 72 21.51 -12.33 6.39
N ASP A 73 21.77 -11.42 7.34
CA ASP A 73 21.51 -11.66 8.77
C ASP A 73 20.03 -11.45 9.11
N TYR A 74 19.32 -10.64 8.31
CA TYR A 74 17.90 -10.35 8.47
C TYR A 74 17.27 -9.84 7.18
N ILE A 75 16.02 -10.23 6.92
CA ILE A 75 15.25 -9.72 5.79
C ILE A 75 13.95 -9.09 6.29
N PHE A 76 13.75 -7.82 5.98
CA PHE A 76 12.48 -7.12 6.16
C PHE A 76 11.78 -6.99 4.79
N PHE A 77 10.57 -7.49 4.68
CA PHE A 77 9.83 -7.47 3.42
C PHE A 77 8.43 -6.88 3.62
N THR A 78 8.05 -5.93 2.75
CA THR A 78 6.68 -5.42 2.63
C THR A 78 6.12 -5.73 1.26
N GLY A 79 4.96 -6.40 1.19
CA GLY A 79 4.33 -6.70 -0.10
C GLY A 79 3.15 -7.66 -0.03
N GLY A 80 2.89 -8.33 -1.15
CA GLY A 80 1.80 -9.31 -1.22
C GLY A 80 2.21 -10.68 -0.63
N VAL A 81 1.21 -11.43 -0.14
CA VAL A 81 1.40 -12.75 0.49
C VAL A 81 2.18 -13.72 -0.40
N THR A 82 1.94 -13.71 -1.72
CA THR A 82 2.63 -14.61 -2.67
C THR A 82 4.14 -14.37 -2.65
N VAL A 83 4.57 -13.13 -2.75
CA VAL A 83 6.00 -12.78 -2.71
C VAL A 83 6.57 -12.97 -1.31
N GLY A 84 5.81 -12.66 -0.26
CA GLY A 84 6.22 -12.94 1.12
C GLY A 84 6.55 -14.42 1.37
N ARG A 85 5.78 -15.33 0.77
CA ARG A 85 6.10 -16.77 0.81
C ARG A 85 7.38 -17.12 0.06
N GLU A 86 7.65 -16.47 -1.08
CA GLU A 86 8.92 -16.65 -1.81
C GLU A 86 10.11 -16.17 -0.96
N VAL A 87 9.99 -15.02 -0.32
CA VAL A 87 11.00 -14.48 0.61
C VAL A 87 11.27 -15.46 1.76
N MET A 88 10.21 -15.95 2.41
CA MET A 88 10.36 -16.88 3.53
C MET A 88 11.01 -18.20 3.10
N ARG A 89 10.68 -18.74 1.92
CA ARG A 89 11.33 -19.96 1.40
C ARG A 89 12.81 -19.74 1.16
N ALA A 90 13.18 -18.64 0.49
CA ALA A 90 14.58 -18.34 0.22
C ALA A 90 15.37 -18.13 1.53
N ALA A 91 14.82 -17.39 2.48
CA ALA A 91 15.44 -17.16 3.78
C ALA A 91 15.63 -18.45 4.59
N SER A 92 14.76 -19.45 4.43
CA SER A 92 14.88 -20.73 5.14
C SER A 92 16.11 -21.53 4.75
N GLU A 93 16.64 -21.36 3.54
CA GLU A 93 17.85 -22.05 3.07
C GLU A 93 19.10 -21.62 3.83
N THR A 94 19.12 -20.39 4.35
CA THR A 94 20.23 -19.83 5.13
C THR A 94 19.88 -19.62 6.60
N LEU A 95 18.65 -20.03 7.01
CA LEU A 95 18.09 -19.80 8.35
C LEU A 95 18.05 -18.30 8.71
N THR A 96 17.90 -17.44 7.72
CA THR A 96 17.81 -15.99 7.91
C THR A 96 16.45 -15.62 8.51
N PRO A 97 16.40 -14.90 9.65
CA PRO A 97 15.16 -14.38 10.21
C PRO A 97 14.47 -13.40 9.27
N VAL A 98 13.14 -13.44 9.22
CA VAL A 98 12.35 -12.54 8.37
C VAL A 98 11.24 -11.85 9.15
N THR A 99 10.99 -10.58 8.82
CA THR A 99 9.72 -9.90 9.12
C THR A 99 8.98 -9.67 7.81
N LEU A 100 7.72 -10.09 7.78
CA LEU A 100 6.84 -9.97 6.61
C LEU A 100 5.68 -9.05 6.94
N GLU A 101 5.71 -7.84 6.37
CA GLU A 101 4.59 -6.92 6.36
C GLU A 101 3.75 -7.16 5.10
N LEU A 102 2.54 -7.68 5.27
CA LEU A 102 1.71 -8.17 4.18
C LEU A 102 0.40 -7.36 4.07
N GLY A 103 -0.53 -7.83 3.27
CA GLY A 103 -1.84 -7.22 3.13
C GLY A 103 -2.73 -7.45 4.36
N GLY A 104 -3.80 -6.68 4.46
CA GLY A 104 -4.76 -6.75 5.56
C GLY A 104 -6.21 -6.77 5.08
N LYS A 105 -7.09 -7.14 6.01
CA LYS A 105 -8.56 -7.08 5.91
C LYS A 105 -9.07 -6.31 7.13
N SER A 106 -8.68 -5.03 7.21
CA SER A 106 -8.90 -4.20 8.41
C SER A 106 -10.37 -3.83 8.59
N PRO A 107 -11.03 -4.22 9.69
CA PRO A 107 -12.38 -3.81 10.00
C PRO A 107 -12.42 -2.34 10.43
N CYS A 108 -13.48 -1.64 10.03
CA CYS A 108 -13.86 -0.37 10.63
C CYS A 108 -15.15 -0.58 11.42
N ILE A 109 -15.17 -0.15 12.66
CA ILE A 109 -16.33 -0.34 13.55
C ILE A 109 -16.93 1.03 13.86
N VAL A 110 -18.24 1.18 13.59
CA VAL A 110 -19.00 2.39 13.92
C VAL A 110 -20.22 1.99 14.75
N ASP A 111 -20.17 2.26 16.04
CA ASP A 111 -21.26 2.01 16.96
C ASP A 111 -22.16 3.24 17.13
N GLU A 112 -23.19 3.11 17.96
CA GLU A 112 -24.19 4.16 18.19
C GLU A 112 -23.65 5.35 18.99
N THR A 113 -22.49 5.23 19.65
CA THR A 113 -21.85 6.31 20.41
C THR A 113 -20.90 7.14 19.55
N ALA A 114 -20.64 6.71 18.32
CA ALA A 114 -19.69 7.37 17.41
C ALA A 114 -20.20 8.75 16.97
N ASN A 115 -19.28 9.71 16.85
CA ASN A 115 -19.56 10.94 16.11
C ASN A 115 -19.57 10.63 14.61
N LEU A 116 -20.75 10.48 14.02
CA LEU A 116 -20.94 9.99 12.65
C LEU A 116 -20.25 10.85 11.60
N ARG A 117 -20.21 12.18 11.76
CA ARG A 117 -19.52 13.09 10.81
C ARG A 117 -18.01 12.88 10.82
N VAL A 118 -17.43 12.77 12.01
CA VAL A 118 -16.00 12.51 12.18
C VAL A 118 -15.65 11.11 11.67
N ALA A 119 -16.47 10.11 11.98
CA ALA A 119 -16.29 8.75 11.53
C ALA A 119 -16.33 8.65 10.00
N ALA A 120 -17.32 9.27 9.35
CA ALA A 120 -17.44 9.29 7.88
C ALA A 120 -16.20 9.94 7.22
N ARG A 121 -15.76 11.08 7.74
CA ARG A 121 -14.56 11.78 7.23
C ARG A 121 -13.30 10.95 7.36
N ARG A 122 -13.09 10.31 8.50
CA ARG A 122 -11.91 9.46 8.75
C ARG A 122 -11.94 8.20 7.91
N LEU A 123 -13.12 7.58 7.78
CA LEU A 123 -13.27 6.38 6.95
C LEU A 123 -13.02 6.69 5.48
N ALA A 124 -13.61 7.78 4.95
CA ALA A 124 -13.38 8.22 3.58
C ALA A 124 -11.89 8.48 3.32
N PHE A 125 -11.22 9.23 4.21
CA PHE A 125 -9.79 9.49 4.10
C PHE A 125 -8.97 8.19 4.11
N GLY A 126 -9.18 7.33 5.11
CA GLY A 126 -8.43 6.08 5.25
C GLY A 126 -8.61 5.12 4.09
N LYS A 127 -9.80 5.14 3.45
CA LYS A 127 -10.07 4.29 2.29
C LYS A 127 -9.57 4.87 0.98
N LEU A 128 -9.66 6.18 0.79
CA LEU A 128 -9.27 6.83 -0.45
C LEU A 128 -7.76 7.08 -0.56
N LEU A 129 -7.06 7.12 0.58
CA LEU A 129 -5.60 7.25 0.58
C LEU A 129 -4.98 6.15 -0.28
N ASN A 130 -4.14 6.56 -1.23
CA ASN A 130 -3.46 5.67 -2.17
C ASN A 130 -4.42 4.72 -2.94
N CYS A 131 -5.63 5.19 -3.24
CA CYS A 131 -6.68 4.38 -3.90
C CYS A 131 -7.02 3.09 -3.12
N GLY A 132 -6.91 3.12 -1.79
CA GLY A 132 -7.13 1.95 -0.93
C GLY A 132 -6.05 0.88 -0.99
N GLN A 133 -4.95 1.12 -1.69
CA GLN A 133 -3.84 0.17 -1.85
C GLN A 133 -2.89 0.23 -0.65
N THR A 134 -3.42 0.12 0.55
CA THR A 134 -2.69 0.23 1.82
C THR A 134 -3.06 -0.95 2.72
N CYS A 135 -2.09 -1.58 3.37
CA CYS A 135 -2.29 -2.77 4.21
C CYS A 135 -3.26 -2.53 5.37
N VAL A 136 -3.27 -1.32 5.91
CA VAL A 136 -4.15 -0.90 7.03
C VAL A 136 -5.40 -0.13 6.57
N ALA A 137 -5.65 -0.02 5.26
CA ALA A 137 -6.85 0.65 4.76
C ALA A 137 -8.11 -0.04 5.30
N PRO A 138 -9.15 0.71 5.69
CA PRO A 138 -10.45 0.14 6.03
C PRO A 138 -10.96 -0.73 4.86
N ASP A 139 -11.20 -2.01 5.13
CA ASP A 139 -11.61 -2.96 4.09
C ASP A 139 -13.12 -3.19 4.12
N TYR A 140 -13.67 -3.36 5.31
CA TYR A 140 -15.11 -3.51 5.53
C TYR A 140 -15.57 -2.76 6.77
N LEU A 141 -16.86 -2.40 6.78
CA LEU A 141 -17.49 -1.62 7.82
C LEU A 141 -18.47 -2.48 8.60
N LEU A 142 -18.25 -2.58 9.91
CA LEU A 142 -19.23 -3.08 10.88
C LEU A 142 -19.92 -1.89 11.52
N ILE A 143 -21.21 -1.72 11.24
CA ILE A 143 -21.97 -0.57 11.71
C ILE A 143 -23.23 -0.99 12.48
N SER A 144 -23.52 -0.31 13.59
CA SER A 144 -24.78 -0.49 14.30
C SER A 144 -25.97 -0.16 13.40
N ARG A 145 -26.98 -1.01 13.38
CA ARG A 145 -28.22 -0.79 12.61
C ARG A 145 -28.90 0.53 12.93
N LYS A 146 -28.81 1.00 14.19
CA LYS A 146 -29.42 2.25 14.65
C LYS A 146 -28.87 3.50 13.97
N VAL A 147 -27.62 3.47 13.52
CA VAL A 147 -26.94 4.63 12.93
C VAL A 147 -26.59 4.46 11.45
N LYS A 148 -26.79 3.27 10.86
CA LYS A 148 -26.43 2.95 9.48
C LYS A 148 -27.04 3.93 8.47
N ASP A 149 -28.36 4.14 8.54
CA ASP A 149 -29.08 4.95 7.55
C ASP A 149 -28.71 6.45 7.63
N ALA A 150 -28.34 6.93 8.81
CA ALA A 150 -27.81 8.28 9.01
C ALA A 150 -26.34 8.41 8.58
N PHE A 151 -25.56 7.33 8.67
CA PHE A 151 -24.14 7.33 8.39
C PHE A 151 -23.83 7.28 6.88
N LEU A 152 -24.54 6.45 6.12
CA LEU A 152 -24.23 6.23 4.69
C LEU A 152 -24.23 7.52 3.85
N PRO A 153 -25.22 8.43 3.96
CA PRO A 153 -25.18 9.70 3.24
C PRO A 153 -24.03 10.62 3.66
N LEU A 154 -23.59 10.54 4.92
CA LEU A 154 -22.43 11.29 5.39
C LEU A 154 -21.12 10.75 4.77
N LEU A 155 -21.00 9.44 4.68
CA LEU A 155 -19.84 8.80 4.07
C LEU A 155 -19.76 9.15 2.57
N GLU A 156 -20.85 9.04 1.84
CA GLU A 156 -20.92 9.40 0.43
C GLU A 156 -20.52 10.86 0.20
N ARG A 157 -21.05 11.79 0.97
CA ARG A 157 -20.68 13.20 0.93
C ARG A 157 -19.19 13.44 1.17
N GLU A 158 -18.60 12.76 2.15
CA GLU A 158 -17.16 12.91 2.44
C GLU A 158 -16.29 12.33 1.32
N ILE A 159 -16.70 11.23 0.68
CA ILE A 159 -16.04 10.68 -0.49
C ILE A 159 -16.11 11.69 -1.65
N GLN A 160 -17.31 12.19 -1.98
CA GLN A 160 -17.50 13.21 -3.04
C GLN A 160 -16.71 14.47 -2.76
N ARG A 161 -16.61 14.90 -1.49
CA ARG A 161 -15.81 16.07 -1.12
C ARG A 161 -14.31 15.87 -1.40
N MET A 162 -13.80 14.65 -1.32
CA MET A 162 -12.38 14.33 -1.52
C MET A 162 -12.02 14.10 -2.98
N VAL A 163 -12.87 13.44 -3.74
CA VAL A 163 -12.57 13.02 -5.13
C VAL A 163 -13.50 13.61 -6.18
N GLY A 164 -14.43 14.48 -5.76
CA GLY A 164 -15.46 15.03 -6.63
C GLY A 164 -16.62 14.07 -6.89
N GLU A 165 -17.59 14.50 -7.69
CA GLU A 165 -18.73 13.67 -8.08
C GLU A 165 -18.33 12.49 -8.97
N ASN A 166 -17.23 12.63 -9.71
CA ASN A 166 -16.68 11.59 -10.56
C ASN A 166 -15.20 11.37 -10.27
N ALA A 167 -14.91 10.36 -9.47
CA ALA A 167 -13.55 9.97 -9.10
C ALA A 167 -12.67 9.58 -10.31
N LEU A 168 -13.28 9.15 -11.43
CA LEU A 168 -12.54 8.74 -12.64
C LEU A 168 -11.79 9.89 -13.31
N VAL A 169 -12.21 11.14 -13.08
CA VAL A 169 -11.58 12.34 -13.64
C VAL A 169 -10.88 13.21 -12.60
N CYS A 170 -10.81 12.77 -11.36
CA CYS A 170 -10.16 13.50 -10.28
C CYS A 170 -8.63 13.37 -10.38
N ASP A 171 -7.92 14.47 -10.66
CA ASP A 171 -6.46 14.45 -10.84
C ASP A 171 -5.69 14.10 -9.55
N SER A 172 -6.24 14.42 -8.39
CA SER A 172 -5.64 14.10 -7.10
C SER A 172 -5.94 12.68 -6.61
N TYR A 173 -6.89 11.97 -7.22
CA TYR A 173 -7.18 10.58 -6.90
C TYR A 173 -6.30 9.66 -7.74
N VAL A 174 -5.42 8.95 -7.08
CA VAL A 174 -4.45 8.08 -7.72
C VAL A 174 -5.10 6.84 -8.35
N HIS A 175 -4.36 6.16 -9.22
CA HIS A 175 -4.84 4.98 -9.93
C HIS A 175 -4.26 3.67 -9.39
N MET A 176 -4.83 2.55 -9.82
CA MET A 176 -4.28 1.24 -9.53
C MET A 176 -2.88 1.09 -10.13
N VAL A 177 -1.99 0.45 -9.42
CA VAL A 177 -0.57 0.34 -9.76
C VAL A 177 -0.30 -0.32 -11.12
N ASN A 178 -1.17 -1.22 -11.57
CA ASN A 178 -1.10 -1.86 -12.87
C ASN A 178 -2.44 -2.50 -13.25
N GLU A 179 -2.55 -2.85 -14.52
CA GLU A 179 -3.74 -3.45 -15.13
C GLU A 179 -4.15 -4.79 -14.49
N LYS A 180 -3.18 -5.64 -14.13
CA LYS A 180 -3.44 -6.91 -13.46
C LYS A 180 -4.20 -6.71 -12.14
N HIS A 181 -3.75 -5.75 -11.32
CA HIS A 181 -4.39 -5.44 -10.05
C HIS A 181 -5.72 -4.71 -10.26
N PHE A 182 -5.83 -3.85 -11.26
CA PHE A 182 -7.08 -3.21 -11.64
C PHE A 182 -8.16 -4.26 -11.98
N ARG A 183 -7.89 -5.16 -12.92
CA ARG A 183 -8.84 -6.22 -13.31
C ARG A 183 -9.21 -7.12 -12.13
N ARG A 184 -8.23 -7.46 -11.28
CA ARG A 184 -8.49 -8.26 -10.07
C ARG A 184 -9.46 -7.58 -9.12
N VAL A 185 -9.31 -6.28 -8.89
CA VAL A 185 -10.19 -5.51 -7.98
C VAL A 185 -11.57 -5.31 -8.61
N CYS A 186 -11.65 -4.96 -9.89
CA CYS A 186 -12.93 -4.87 -10.59
C CYS A 186 -13.72 -6.18 -10.54
N GLY A 187 -13.05 -7.33 -10.63
CA GLY A 187 -13.69 -8.64 -10.51
C GLY A 187 -14.24 -8.98 -9.11
N LEU A 188 -13.99 -8.14 -8.10
CA LEU A 188 -14.58 -8.28 -6.77
C LEU A 188 -15.89 -7.48 -6.60
N ILE A 189 -16.21 -6.60 -7.54
CA ILE A 189 -17.42 -5.78 -7.49
C ILE A 189 -18.61 -6.66 -7.90
N ASP A 190 -19.57 -6.75 -7.02
CA ASP A 190 -20.88 -7.34 -7.28
C ASP A 190 -21.87 -6.20 -7.58
N PRO A 191 -22.29 -6.01 -8.83
CA PRO A 191 -23.16 -4.88 -9.22
C PRO A 191 -24.45 -4.77 -8.41
N ASP A 192 -25.01 -5.90 -8.01
CA ASP A 192 -26.28 -5.95 -7.27
C ASP A 192 -26.13 -5.45 -5.82
N LYS A 193 -24.90 -5.31 -5.34
CA LYS A 193 -24.58 -4.85 -3.99
C LYS A 193 -23.98 -3.43 -3.93
N VAL A 194 -23.80 -2.79 -5.08
CA VAL A 194 -23.27 -1.43 -5.13
C VAL A 194 -24.32 -0.43 -4.64
N ILE A 195 -23.98 0.33 -3.59
CA ILE A 195 -24.85 1.40 -3.07
C ILE A 195 -24.56 2.71 -3.81
N PHE A 196 -23.31 3.04 -4.01
CA PHE A 196 -22.85 4.16 -4.84
C PHE A 196 -21.44 3.90 -5.37
N GLY A 197 -21.00 4.65 -6.40
CA GLY A 197 -19.71 4.42 -7.05
C GLY A 197 -19.72 3.16 -7.91
N GLY A 198 -18.63 2.40 -7.89
CA GLY A 198 -18.48 1.15 -8.64
C GLY A 198 -18.14 1.33 -10.12
N GLN A 199 -18.02 2.57 -10.61
CA GLN A 199 -17.56 2.82 -11.96
C GLN A 199 -16.06 2.54 -12.07
N ALA A 200 -15.64 2.03 -13.22
CA ALA A 200 -14.25 1.74 -13.50
C ALA A 200 -13.87 2.17 -14.91
N ALA A 201 -12.65 2.67 -15.07
CA ALA A 201 -12.08 3.09 -16.34
C ALA A 201 -10.76 2.39 -16.60
N GLU A 202 -10.77 1.35 -17.43
CA GLU A 202 -9.59 0.52 -17.72
C GLU A 202 -8.42 1.35 -18.29
N ARG A 203 -8.73 2.31 -19.17
CA ARG A 203 -7.70 3.17 -19.79
C ARG A 203 -6.90 3.99 -18.77
N THR A 204 -7.50 4.37 -17.66
CA THR A 204 -6.88 5.17 -16.60
C THR A 204 -6.58 4.36 -15.34
N LEU A 205 -6.96 3.08 -15.31
CA LEU A 205 -6.83 2.17 -14.16
C LEU A 205 -7.51 2.72 -12.89
N ARG A 206 -8.65 3.39 -13.05
CA ARG A 206 -9.44 3.98 -11.97
C ARG A 206 -10.80 3.33 -11.86
#